data_beb6d1f74cf19ee6edbfc6cb3ab0d1fd
#
_entry.id   beb6d1f74cf19ee6edbfc6cb3ab0d1fd
#
_cell.length_a   1.000
_cell.length_b   1.000
_cell.length_c   1.000
_cell.angle_alpha   90.00
_cell.angle_beta   90.00
_cell.angle_gamma   90.00
#
_symmetry.space_group_name_H-M   'P 1'
#
loop_
_entity.id
_entity.type
_entity.pdbx_description
1 polymer ?
#
loop_
_entity_poly.entity_id
_entity_poly.type
_entity_poly.pdbx_seq_one_letter_code
_entity_poly.pdbx_strand_id
1 'polypeptide(L)'
;MLMPKRTKFRKAHKGRIHGNASRCNAMNYGAYGLKAIQPERIISRQIEAARVALTRHMKRQGRVWTRMFPNIPVSKKPTEVRMGKGKGSPEFWACRVKPGRILFEVDGVTEEIAREALYKASAKLPIKCKFIKRI
;
A
#
# COMPACT_ATOMS: atom_id res chain seq x y z
N MET A 1 1.40 -2.27 13.15
CA MET A 1 1.53 -1.83 11.76
C MET A 1 2.83 -2.34 11.16
N LEU A 2 2.84 -2.49 9.85
CA LEU A 2 4.02 -2.98 9.15
C LEU A 2 5.15 -1.96 9.20
N MET A 3 6.35 -2.43 9.49
CA MET A 3 7.57 -1.63 9.45
C MET A 3 8.78 -2.56 9.38
N PRO A 4 9.92 -2.10 8.82
CA PRO A 4 11.11 -2.94 8.82
C PRO A 4 11.63 -3.16 10.24
N LYS A 5 12.13 -4.37 10.49
CA LYS A 5 12.80 -4.65 11.76
C LYS A 5 14.13 -3.92 11.86
N ARG A 6 14.81 -3.76 10.74
CA ARG A 6 16.15 -3.21 10.68
C ARG A 6 16.37 -2.53 9.34
N THR A 7 17.03 -1.40 9.35
CA THR A 7 17.37 -0.67 8.12
C THR A 7 18.84 -0.32 8.08
N LYS A 8 19.38 -0.24 6.86
CA LYS A 8 20.77 0.16 6.66
C LYS A 8 20.95 1.65 6.94
N PHE A 9 19.97 2.47 6.56
CA PHE A 9 20.00 3.91 6.78
C PHE A 9 18.74 4.35 7.50
N ARG A 10 18.90 5.31 8.43
CA ARG A 10 17.77 5.82 9.21
C ARG A 10 16.82 6.69 8.40
N LYS A 11 17.36 7.43 7.44
CA LYS A 11 16.60 8.37 6.61
C LYS A 11 16.84 8.07 5.14
N ALA A 12 15.89 8.48 4.29
CA ALA A 12 15.96 8.27 2.85
C ALA A 12 15.55 9.54 2.11
N HIS A 13 16.05 9.69 0.88
CA HIS A 13 15.59 10.76 0.01
C HIS A 13 14.14 10.53 -0.38
N LYS A 14 13.40 11.64 -0.50
CA LYS A 14 12.01 11.58 -0.94
C LYS A 14 11.91 10.94 -2.33
N GLY A 15 12.72 11.40 -3.27
CA GLY A 15 12.70 10.92 -4.63
C GLY A 15 11.38 11.20 -5.35
N ARG A 16 11.29 10.72 -6.58
CA ARG A 16 10.07 10.77 -7.39
C ARG A 16 9.79 9.38 -7.92
N ILE A 17 8.51 9.08 -8.11
CA ILE A 17 8.08 7.78 -8.61
C ILE A 17 7.83 7.92 -10.11
N HIS A 18 8.63 7.22 -10.91
CA HIS A 18 8.57 7.29 -12.37
C HIS A 18 8.24 5.93 -12.98
N GLY A 19 7.59 5.96 -14.13
CA GLY A 19 7.33 4.79 -14.95
C GLY A 19 6.26 3.88 -14.38
N ASN A 20 6.13 2.72 -15.00
CA ASN A 20 5.15 1.70 -14.58
C ASN A 20 5.85 0.58 -13.82
N ALA A 21 5.06 -0.18 -13.05
CA ALA A 21 5.59 -1.29 -12.29
C ALA A 21 6.08 -2.40 -13.23
N SER A 22 7.33 -2.84 -13.04
CA SER A 22 7.91 -3.97 -13.76
C SER A 22 7.87 -5.25 -12.94
N ARG A 23 7.70 -5.13 -11.63
CA ARG A 23 7.57 -6.25 -10.70
C ARG A 23 6.27 -6.08 -9.90
N CYS A 24 5.75 -7.18 -9.40
CA CYS A 24 4.50 -7.19 -8.65
C CYS A 24 3.34 -6.58 -9.47
N ASN A 25 3.36 -6.80 -10.78
CA ASN A 25 2.35 -6.29 -11.71
C ASN A 25 1.41 -7.39 -12.21
N ALA A 26 1.57 -8.62 -11.72
CA ALA A 26 0.71 -9.74 -12.03
C ALA A 26 0.29 -10.45 -10.75
N MET A 27 -0.89 -11.06 -10.75
CA MET A 27 -1.36 -11.81 -9.60
C MET A 27 -0.71 -13.18 -9.52
N ASN A 28 -0.19 -13.53 -8.34
CA ASN A 28 0.50 -14.78 -8.10
C ASN A 28 -0.20 -15.67 -7.09
N TYR A 29 -1.02 -15.13 -6.20
CA TYR A 29 -1.57 -15.86 -5.05
C TYR A 29 -3.08 -16.02 -5.10
N GLY A 30 -3.81 -14.95 -5.39
CA GLY A 30 -5.26 -14.95 -5.31
C GLY A 30 -5.94 -14.93 -6.67
N ALA A 31 -7.26 -15.09 -6.66
CA ALA A 31 -8.09 -15.03 -7.86
C ALA A 31 -8.48 -13.59 -8.23
N TYR A 32 -8.52 -12.69 -7.25
CA TYR A 32 -8.93 -11.30 -7.42
C TYR A 32 -7.91 -10.38 -6.80
N GLY A 33 -7.79 -9.18 -7.33
CA GLY A 33 -6.79 -8.25 -6.85
C GLY A 33 -7.15 -6.79 -7.07
N LEU A 34 -6.39 -5.93 -6.41
CA LEU A 34 -6.49 -4.48 -6.54
C LEU A 34 -5.19 -3.97 -7.15
N LYS A 35 -5.31 -3.27 -8.26
CA LYS A 35 -4.17 -2.77 -9.04
C LYS A 35 -4.12 -1.25 -8.97
N ALA A 36 -2.95 -0.68 -8.73
CA ALA A 36 -2.76 0.76 -8.71
C ALA A 36 -2.81 1.35 -10.12
N ILE A 37 -3.48 2.48 -10.27
CA ILE A 37 -3.54 3.22 -11.52
C ILE A 37 -2.65 4.46 -11.46
N GLN A 38 -2.42 5.00 -10.26
CA GLN A 38 -1.63 6.20 -10.04
C GLN A 38 -0.40 5.91 -9.20
N PRO A 39 0.69 6.67 -9.37
CA PRO A 39 1.85 6.55 -8.49
C PRO A 39 1.65 7.34 -7.19
N GLU A 40 2.09 6.80 -6.08
CA GLU A 40 2.08 7.50 -4.79
C GLU A 40 2.87 6.72 -3.75
N ARG A 41 3.22 7.40 -2.67
CA ARG A 41 3.71 6.75 -1.46
C ARG A 41 2.51 6.41 -0.59
N ILE A 42 2.38 5.14 -0.25
CA ILE A 42 1.30 4.67 0.62
C ILE A 42 1.91 4.39 1.99
N ILE A 43 1.42 5.07 3.01
CA ILE A 43 1.95 4.93 4.37
C ILE A 43 1.40 3.68 5.05
N SER A 44 2.10 3.19 6.07
CA SER A 44 1.73 1.95 6.75
C SER A 44 0.32 2.01 7.36
N ARG A 45 -0.10 3.18 7.84
CA ARG A 45 -1.46 3.36 8.37
C ARG A 45 -2.54 3.15 7.31
N GLN A 46 -2.30 3.64 6.11
CA GLN A 46 -3.23 3.47 4.98
C GLN A 46 -3.31 2.00 4.57
N ILE A 47 -2.18 1.32 4.53
CA ILE A 47 -2.13 -0.11 4.21
C ILE A 47 -2.94 -0.90 5.24
N GLU A 48 -2.74 -0.62 6.51
CA GLU A 48 -3.46 -1.30 7.60
C GLU A 48 -4.95 -1.00 7.57
N ALA A 49 -5.33 0.25 7.33
CA ALA A 49 -6.74 0.63 7.22
C ALA A 49 -7.44 -0.08 6.07
N ALA A 50 -6.77 -0.17 4.93
CA ALA A 50 -7.30 -0.88 3.75
C ALA A 50 -7.45 -2.37 4.02
N ARG A 51 -6.44 -2.99 4.63
CA ARG A 51 -6.47 -4.40 4.99
C ARG A 51 -7.64 -4.73 5.94
N VAL A 52 -7.82 -3.90 6.95
CA VAL A 52 -8.89 -4.07 7.92
C VAL A 52 -10.27 -3.93 7.26
N ALA A 53 -10.45 -2.92 6.42
CA ALA A 53 -11.72 -2.71 5.70
C ALA A 53 -12.05 -3.91 4.81
N LEU A 54 -11.05 -4.43 4.11
CA LEU A 54 -11.19 -5.58 3.22
C LEU A 54 -11.58 -6.83 4.00
N THR A 55 -10.88 -7.12 5.09
CA THR A 55 -11.12 -8.31 5.92
C THR A 55 -12.49 -8.27 6.58
N ARG A 56 -12.92 -7.10 7.06
CA ARG A 56 -14.25 -6.93 7.65
C ARG A 56 -15.37 -7.23 6.67
N HIS A 57 -15.24 -6.75 5.45
CA HIS A 57 -16.27 -7.00 4.45
C HIS A 57 -16.35 -8.49 4.10
N MET A 58 -15.23 -9.18 4.07
CA MET A 58 -15.16 -10.61 3.79
C MET A 58 -15.60 -11.47 4.99
N LYS A 59 -15.86 -10.88 6.15
CA LYS A 59 -16.24 -11.57 7.39
C LYS A 59 -15.26 -12.68 7.76
N ARG A 60 -13.97 -12.43 7.54
CA ARG A 60 -12.86 -13.37 7.80
C ARG A 60 -12.90 -14.64 6.96
N GLN A 61 -13.69 -14.64 5.88
CA GLN A 61 -13.70 -15.75 4.91
C GLN A 61 -12.59 -15.53 3.90
N GLY A 62 -12.05 -16.63 3.38
CA GLY A 62 -11.02 -16.57 2.36
C GLY A 62 -9.67 -16.10 2.90
N ARG A 63 -8.80 -15.70 1.97
CA ARG A 63 -7.44 -15.24 2.27
C ARG A 63 -7.17 -13.90 1.63
N VAL A 64 -6.33 -13.12 2.27
CA VAL A 64 -5.89 -11.80 1.80
C VAL A 64 -4.36 -11.78 1.81
N TRP A 65 -3.77 -11.32 0.70
CA TRP A 65 -2.33 -11.08 0.61
C TRP A 65 -2.11 -9.59 0.41
N THR A 66 -1.34 -9.00 1.31
CA THR A 66 -0.88 -7.61 1.18
C THR A 66 0.41 -7.64 0.39
N ARG A 67 0.40 -7.08 -0.84
CA ARG A 67 1.54 -7.09 -1.75
C ARG A 67 2.38 -5.82 -1.65
N MET A 68 2.19 -5.05 -0.59
CA MET A 68 2.96 -3.84 -0.29
C MET A 68 3.68 -3.98 1.03
N PHE A 69 4.88 -3.42 1.11
CA PHE A 69 5.58 -3.31 2.38
C PHE A 69 6.15 -1.90 2.54
N PRO A 70 5.85 -1.21 3.65
CA PRO A 70 6.34 0.16 3.87
C PRO A 70 7.79 0.13 4.36
N ASN A 71 8.72 0.19 3.42
CA ASN A 71 10.15 0.08 3.71
C ASN A 71 10.90 1.42 3.63
N ILE A 72 10.23 2.51 3.26
CA ILE A 72 10.85 3.82 3.10
C ILE A 72 10.52 4.69 4.30
N PRO A 73 11.52 5.18 5.06
CA PRO A 73 11.26 6.09 6.17
C PRO A 73 10.93 7.49 5.65
N VAL A 74 9.88 8.09 6.18
CA VAL A 74 9.48 9.45 5.84
C VAL A 74 9.71 10.34 7.05
N SER A 75 10.50 11.40 6.86
CA SER A 75 10.86 12.33 7.91
C SER A 75 9.94 13.53 7.91
N LYS A 76 9.68 14.06 9.09
CA LYS A 76 8.85 15.25 9.25
C LYS A 76 9.35 16.07 10.42
N LYS A 77 9.37 17.39 10.26
CA LYS A 77 9.70 18.30 11.35
C LYS A 77 8.43 18.72 12.10
N PRO A 78 8.50 18.98 13.40
CA PRO A 78 7.37 19.57 14.14
C PRO A 78 6.97 20.91 13.52
N THR A 79 5.71 21.27 13.63
CA THR A 79 5.18 22.52 13.06
C THR A 79 5.75 23.77 13.72
N GLU A 80 6.14 23.68 14.99
CA GLU A 80 6.71 24.81 15.75
C GLU A 80 8.19 25.03 15.49
N VAL A 81 8.87 24.12 14.74
CA VAL A 81 10.30 24.25 14.44
C VAL A 81 10.50 25.03 13.14
N ARG A 82 11.45 25.96 13.15
CA ARG A 82 11.79 26.74 11.95
C ARG A 82 12.50 25.89 10.90
N MET A 83 12.43 26.36 9.65
CA MET A 83 13.11 25.72 8.53
C MET A 83 14.63 25.70 8.71
N GLY A 84 15.30 24.68 8.18
CA GLY A 84 16.75 24.56 8.25
C GLY A 84 17.24 23.71 9.43
N LYS A 85 18.54 23.69 9.65
CA LYS A 85 19.23 22.93 10.72
C LYS A 85 19.03 21.42 10.62
N GLY A 86 19.06 20.91 9.39
CA GLY A 86 19.06 19.48 9.14
C GLY A 86 17.68 18.88 8.86
N LYS A 87 17.71 17.61 8.51
CA LYS A 87 16.51 16.83 8.17
C LYS A 87 15.78 16.41 9.43
N GLY A 88 14.44 16.45 9.37
CA GLY A 88 13.61 16.00 10.50
C GLY A 88 13.78 14.52 10.83
N SER A 89 13.23 14.11 11.97
CA SER A 89 13.27 12.71 12.39
C SER A 89 12.31 11.85 11.55
N PRO A 90 12.63 10.56 11.34
CA PRO A 90 11.68 9.65 10.71
C PRO A 90 10.41 9.57 11.56
N GLU A 91 9.25 9.72 10.93
CA GLU A 91 7.97 9.74 11.62
C GLU A 91 7.11 8.52 11.27
N PHE A 92 7.13 8.13 10.00
CA PHE A 92 6.36 6.98 9.55
C PHE A 92 7.06 6.28 8.38
N TRP A 93 6.54 5.09 8.04
CA TRP A 93 7.06 4.27 6.95
C TRP A 93 6.09 4.27 5.79
N ALA A 94 6.62 4.22 4.57
CA ALA A 94 5.82 4.26 3.36
C ALA A 94 6.35 3.27 2.33
N CYS A 95 5.45 2.90 1.40
CA CYS A 95 5.77 2.10 0.24
C CYS A 95 5.60 2.95 -1.00
N ARG A 96 6.62 2.95 -1.89
CA ARG A 96 6.52 3.62 -3.18
C ARG A 96 5.79 2.71 -4.15
N VAL A 97 4.67 3.18 -4.67
CA VAL A 97 3.82 2.41 -5.58
C VAL A 97 3.83 3.06 -6.95
N LYS A 98 4.13 2.26 -7.97
CA LYS A 98 4.06 2.68 -9.38
C LYS A 98 2.72 2.22 -9.98
N PRO A 99 2.22 2.91 -11.02
CA PRO A 99 1.04 2.42 -11.73
C PRO A 99 1.25 0.99 -12.24
N GLY A 100 0.25 0.17 -12.10
CA GLY A 100 0.31 -1.23 -12.51
C GLY A 100 0.66 -2.22 -11.42
N ARG A 101 1.05 -1.74 -10.23
CA ARG A 101 1.40 -2.62 -9.12
C ARG A 101 0.15 -3.22 -8.49
N ILE A 102 0.23 -4.50 -8.16
CA ILE A 102 -0.80 -5.19 -7.39
C ILE A 102 -0.63 -4.83 -5.91
N LEU A 103 -1.69 -4.34 -5.30
CA LEU A 103 -1.65 -3.89 -3.90
C LEU A 103 -2.15 -4.96 -2.94
N PHE A 104 -3.26 -5.59 -3.27
CA PHE A 104 -3.85 -6.68 -2.49
C PHE A 104 -4.30 -7.79 -3.42
N GLU A 105 -4.29 -9.01 -2.90
CA GLU A 105 -4.88 -10.16 -3.58
C GLU A 105 -5.82 -10.86 -2.62
N VAL A 106 -6.90 -11.43 -3.16
CA VAL A 106 -7.95 -12.08 -2.39
C VAL A 106 -8.30 -13.39 -3.05
N ASP A 107 -8.57 -14.40 -2.24
CA ASP A 107 -9.05 -15.70 -2.72
C ASP A 107 -10.01 -16.31 -1.70
N GLY A 108 -10.77 -17.33 -2.12
CA GLY A 108 -11.67 -18.06 -1.25
C GLY A 108 -13.03 -17.39 -1.02
N VAL A 109 -13.37 -16.38 -1.83
CA VAL A 109 -14.70 -15.72 -1.78
C VAL A 109 -15.23 -15.56 -3.20
N THR A 110 -16.53 -15.24 -3.31
CA THR A 110 -17.15 -15.00 -4.62
C THR A 110 -16.64 -13.69 -5.22
N GLU A 111 -16.79 -13.55 -6.54
CA GLU A 111 -16.35 -12.33 -7.23
C GLU A 111 -17.06 -11.09 -6.69
N GLU A 112 -18.35 -11.17 -6.39
CA GLU A 112 -19.11 -10.04 -5.86
C GLU A 112 -18.56 -9.56 -4.51
N ILE A 113 -18.34 -10.50 -3.61
CA ILE A 113 -17.77 -10.18 -2.28
C ILE A 113 -16.38 -9.61 -2.43
N ALA A 114 -15.55 -10.20 -3.28
CA ALA A 114 -14.19 -9.72 -3.52
C ALA A 114 -14.19 -8.30 -4.11
N ARG A 115 -15.06 -8.04 -5.08
CA ARG A 115 -15.17 -6.72 -5.72
C ARG A 115 -15.56 -5.64 -4.71
N GLU A 116 -16.55 -5.89 -3.89
CA GLU A 116 -16.98 -4.95 -2.87
C GLU A 116 -15.92 -4.74 -1.78
N ALA A 117 -15.29 -5.83 -1.35
CA ALA A 117 -14.23 -5.75 -0.34
C ALA A 117 -13.05 -4.92 -0.83
N LEU A 118 -12.60 -5.17 -2.05
CA LEU A 118 -11.49 -4.43 -2.64
C LEU A 118 -11.86 -2.97 -2.93
N TYR A 119 -13.11 -2.71 -3.28
CA TYR A 119 -13.59 -1.34 -3.44
C TYR A 119 -13.51 -0.57 -2.11
N LYS A 120 -13.95 -1.18 -1.02
CA LYS A 120 -13.86 -0.58 0.31
C LYS A 120 -12.41 -0.36 0.74
N ALA A 121 -11.54 -1.28 0.41
CA ALA A 121 -10.11 -1.12 0.68
C ALA A 121 -9.53 0.05 -0.10
N SER A 122 -9.90 0.20 -1.37
CA SER A 122 -9.40 1.28 -2.22
C SER A 122 -9.79 2.66 -1.69
N ALA A 123 -10.93 2.77 -1.02
CA ALA A 123 -11.37 4.03 -0.41
C ALA A 123 -10.44 4.50 0.72
N LYS A 124 -9.66 3.60 1.31
CA LYS A 124 -8.69 3.94 2.37
C LYS A 124 -7.31 4.30 1.81
N LEU A 125 -7.12 4.16 0.51
CA LEU A 125 -5.85 4.44 -0.15
C LEU A 125 -5.87 5.80 -0.83
N PRO A 126 -4.71 6.48 -0.97
CA PRO A 126 -4.65 7.83 -1.54
C PRO A 126 -4.66 7.87 -3.06
N ILE A 127 -4.78 6.73 -3.73
CA ILE A 127 -4.69 6.61 -5.18
C ILE A 127 -5.90 5.90 -5.76
N LYS A 128 -6.11 6.11 -7.06
CA LYS A 128 -7.11 5.35 -7.80
C LYS A 128 -6.60 3.95 -8.07
N CYS A 129 -7.49 2.98 -7.89
CA CYS A 129 -7.19 1.57 -8.06
C CYS A 129 -8.23 0.91 -8.95
N LYS A 130 -7.86 -0.24 -9.50
CA LYS A 130 -8.72 -1.02 -10.38
C LYS A 130 -8.85 -2.44 -9.83
N PHE A 131 -10.08 -2.95 -9.82
CA PHE A 131 -10.33 -4.36 -9.54
C PHE A 131 -9.89 -5.18 -10.75
N ILE A 132 -9.15 -6.24 -10.49
CA ILE A 132 -8.75 -7.19 -11.53
C ILE A 132 -9.01 -8.61 -11.06
N LYS A 133 -9.19 -9.50 -12.01
CA LYS A 133 -9.30 -10.93 -11.70
C LYS A 133 -8.28 -11.72 -12.51
N ARG A 134 -7.87 -12.83 -11.96
CA ARG A 134 -6.90 -13.72 -12.59
C ARG A 134 -7.57 -14.47 -13.74
N ILE A 135 -6.89 -14.49 -14.85
CA ILE A 135 -7.34 -15.22 -16.04
C ILE A 135 -6.84 -16.65 -15.99
#